data_587b25733a6e44f5cbcf5d9f3a6db155
#
_entry.id   587b25733a6e44f5cbcf5d9f3a6db155
#
_cell.length_a   1.000
_cell.length_b   1.000
_cell.length_c   1.000
_cell.angle_alpha   90.00
_cell.angle_beta   90.00
_cell.angle_gamma   90.00
#
_symmetry.space_group_name_H-M   'P 1'
#
loop_
_entity.id
_entity.type
_entity.pdbx_description
1 polymer ?
#
loop_
_entity_poly.entity_id
_entity_poly.type
_entity_poly.pdbx_seq_one_letter_code
_entity_poly.pdbx_strand_id
1 'polypeptide(L)'
;MIRLLALPLLFACPVAAAAADRSVSVGSFERVRIDGPFDVRLVTGSPGAKVAGDPHATEAVEIRVDGATLSVRRSTSRWGERPETGAQRPVIVTLSTPRLAFASVVAGGRLTIDRMKGMRLDLAVSGAGSLAVNDAQANQLNATVIGTGRMTLAGRSARARLTVSGPGLIDATALAVDDLVVMQDGVGETRASARRTAQVTNGGAGSVTVAAAR
;
A
#
# COMPACT_ATOMS: atom_id res chain seq x y z
N MET A 1 -47.11 -51.12 27.29
CA MET A 1 -46.20 -51.14 26.15
C MET A 1 -45.99 -49.73 25.65
N ILE A 2 -44.93 -49.06 26.10
CA ILE A 2 -44.60 -47.68 25.74
C ILE A 2 -43.40 -47.74 24.77
N ARG A 3 -43.63 -47.34 23.51
CA ARG A 3 -42.58 -47.25 22.49
C ARG A 3 -41.94 -45.84 22.58
N LEU A 4 -40.69 -45.80 23.02
CA LEU A 4 -39.88 -44.57 22.94
C LEU A 4 -39.44 -44.37 21.48
N LEU A 5 -39.84 -43.26 20.88
CA LEU A 5 -39.34 -42.79 19.60
C LEU A 5 -38.05 -42.00 19.88
N ALA A 6 -36.90 -42.52 19.46
CA ALA A 6 -35.64 -41.81 19.47
C ALA A 6 -35.55 -40.88 18.23
N LEU A 7 -35.48 -39.60 18.45
CA LEU A 7 -35.28 -38.57 17.42
C LEU A 7 -33.78 -38.39 17.18
N PRO A 8 -33.25 -38.59 15.95
CA PRO A 8 -31.83 -38.33 15.71
C PRO A 8 -31.55 -36.83 15.62
N LEU A 9 -30.68 -36.36 16.50
CA LEU A 9 -30.17 -34.97 16.51
C LEU A 9 -29.16 -34.82 15.35
N LEU A 10 -29.58 -34.19 14.25
CA LEU A 10 -28.67 -33.79 13.17
C LEU A 10 -27.73 -32.67 13.67
N PHE A 11 -26.48 -33.01 13.90
CA PHE A 11 -25.40 -32.05 14.10
C PHE A 11 -25.08 -31.36 12.77
N ALA A 12 -25.59 -30.15 12.58
CA ALA A 12 -25.17 -29.29 11.48
C ALA A 12 -23.75 -28.75 11.77
N CYS A 13 -22.76 -29.37 11.13
CA CYS A 13 -21.38 -28.89 11.15
C CYS A 13 -21.33 -27.54 10.37
N PRO A 14 -20.89 -26.41 10.98
CA PRO A 14 -20.72 -25.19 10.24
C PRO A 14 -19.59 -25.40 9.22
N VAL A 15 -19.91 -25.36 7.93
CA VAL A 15 -18.92 -25.30 6.85
C VAL A 15 -18.26 -23.93 6.97
N ALA A 16 -17.07 -23.89 7.53
CA ALA A 16 -16.21 -22.72 7.46
C ALA A 16 -15.90 -22.47 5.98
N ALA A 17 -16.41 -21.36 5.43
CA ALA A 17 -16.07 -20.94 4.09
C ALA A 17 -14.56 -20.71 4.03
N ALA A 18 -13.84 -21.62 3.36
CA ALA A 18 -12.41 -21.51 3.13
C ALA A 18 -12.12 -20.27 2.29
N ALA A 19 -11.31 -19.37 2.81
CA ALA A 19 -10.77 -18.27 2.01
C ALA A 19 -9.94 -18.90 0.87
N ALA A 20 -10.23 -18.51 -0.37
CA ALA A 20 -9.48 -18.99 -1.51
C ALA A 20 -8.12 -18.27 -1.55
N ASP A 21 -7.05 -19.00 -1.24
CA ASP A 21 -5.68 -18.52 -1.40
C ASP A 21 -5.17 -18.88 -2.80
N ARG A 22 -4.91 -17.84 -3.62
CA ARG A 22 -4.32 -17.99 -4.94
C ARG A 22 -2.86 -17.54 -4.91
N SER A 23 -1.93 -18.46 -5.12
CA SER A 23 -0.52 -18.14 -5.34
C SER A 23 -0.26 -17.86 -6.82
N VAL A 24 0.38 -16.75 -7.12
CA VAL A 24 0.79 -16.38 -8.48
C VAL A 24 2.31 -16.37 -8.51
N SER A 25 2.88 -17.18 -9.42
CA SER A 25 4.32 -17.16 -9.65
C SER A 25 4.68 -15.87 -10.41
N VAL A 26 5.51 -15.04 -9.82
CA VAL A 26 5.96 -13.79 -10.41
C VAL A 26 7.48 -13.78 -10.53
N GLY A 27 7.99 -13.17 -11.59
CA GLY A 27 9.42 -12.91 -11.74
C GLY A 27 9.93 -11.86 -10.75
N SER A 28 11.24 -11.64 -10.73
CA SER A 28 11.85 -10.58 -9.92
C SER A 28 11.35 -9.20 -10.34
N PHE A 29 11.00 -8.37 -9.36
CA PHE A 29 10.58 -6.99 -9.59
C PHE A 29 11.19 -6.06 -8.55
N GLU A 30 11.44 -4.83 -8.93
CA GLU A 30 11.97 -3.77 -8.07
C GLU A 30 11.00 -2.57 -7.99
N ARG A 31 9.91 -2.63 -8.75
CA ARG A 31 8.91 -1.57 -8.84
C ARG A 31 7.52 -2.16 -8.66
N VAL A 32 6.70 -1.49 -7.87
CA VAL A 32 5.29 -1.90 -7.65
C VAL A 32 4.36 -0.76 -7.98
N ARG A 33 3.30 -1.07 -8.72
CA ARG A 33 2.20 -0.15 -9.02
C ARG A 33 0.87 -0.79 -8.65
N ILE A 34 0.13 -0.14 -7.77
CA ILE A 34 -1.22 -0.55 -7.38
C ILE A 34 -2.21 0.38 -8.04
N ASP A 35 -3.12 -0.18 -8.83
CA ASP A 35 -4.16 0.57 -9.55
C ASP A 35 -5.53 -0.03 -9.22
N GLY A 36 -6.19 0.57 -8.24
CA GLY A 36 -7.49 0.15 -7.73
C GLY A 36 -7.55 0.01 -6.21
N PRO A 37 -8.73 -0.31 -5.66
CA PRO A 37 -8.99 -0.31 -4.22
C PRO A 37 -8.57 -1.64 -3.56
N PHE A 38 -7.30 -2.00 -3.68
CA PHE A 38 -6.73 -3.22 -3.11
C PHE A 38 -5.97 -2.91 -1.82
N ASP A 39 -6.01 -3.87 -0.87
CA ASP A 39 -5.12 -3.86 0.29
C ASP A 39 -3.90 -4.73 -0.04
N VAL A 40 -2.76 -4.08 -0.24
CA VAL A 40 -1.52 -4.75 -0.64
C VAL A 40 -0.50 -4.67 0.48
N ARG A 41 0.07 -5.82 0.83
CA ARG A 41 1.18 -5.93 1.79
C ARG A 41 2.42 -6.41 1.06
N LEU A 42 3.51 -5.67 1.21
CA LEU A 42 4.77 -6.03 0.60
C LEU A 42 5.80 -6.32 1.69
N VAL A 43 6.34 -7.53 1.64
CA VAL A 43 7.37 -8.03 2.56
C VAL A 43 8.66 -8.30 1.82
N THR A 44 9.78 -8.25 2.52
CA THR A 44 11.09 -8.63 1.97
C THR A 44 11.20 -10.15 1.92
N GLY A 45 11.52 -10.71 0.75
CA GLY A 45 11.66 -12.15 0.57
C GLY A 45 11.91 -12.56 -0.86
N SER A 46 11.85 -13.85 -1.16
CA SER A 46 11.88 -14.36 -2.53
C SER A 46 10.70 -13.81 -3.33
N PRO A 47 10.87 -13.54 -4.65
CA PRO A 47 9.78 -13.02 -5.49
C PRO A 47 8.55 -13.91 -5.42
N GLY A 48 7.39 -13.32 -5.12
CA GLY A 48 6.14 -14.04 -5.00
C GLY A 48 4.94 -13.11 -4.86
N ALA A 49 3.76 -13.63 -5.19
CA ALA A 49 2.49 -12.95 -4.99
C ALA A 49 1.43 -13.94 -4.51
N LYS A 50 0.68 -13.56 -3.48
CA LYS A 50 -0.47 -14.30 -2.95
C LYS A 50 -1.67 -13.39 -2.90
N VAL A 51 -2.80 -13.88 -3.33
CA VAL A 51 -4.08 -13.16 -3.28
C VAL A 51 -5.02 -13.96 -2.38
N ALA A 52 -5.51 -13.34 -1.32
CA ALA A 52 -6.42 -13.93 -0.38
C ALA A 52 -7.71 -13.10 -0.31
N GLY A 53 -8.85 -13.77 -0.25
CA GLY A 53 -10.15 -13.09 -0.15
C GLY A 53 -11.30 -13.92 -0.67
N ASP A 54 -12.38 -13.24 -1.04
CA ASP A 54 -13.52 -13.87 -1.71
C ASP A 54 -13.10 -14.44 -3.08
N PRO A 55 -13.52 -15.68 -3.45
CA PRO A 55 -13.15 -16.30 -4.73
C PRO A 55 -13.41 -15.42 -5.96
N HIS A 56 -14.59 -14.80 -6.03
CA HIS A 56 -14.95 -13.93 -7.14
C HIS A 56 -14.15 -12.63 -7.16
N ALA A 57 -13.84 -12.08 -5.99
CA ALA A 57 -13.03 -10.89 -5.86
C ALA A 57 -11.55 -11.15 -6.18
N THR A 58 -11.03 -12.34 -5.84
CA THR A 58 -9.66 -12.75 -6.15
C THR A 58 -9.44 -13.00 -7.64
N GLU A 59 -10.45 -13.49 -8.35
CA GLU A 59 -10.44 -13.63 -9.82
C GLU A 59 -10.40 -12.29 -10.55
N ALA A 60 -10.97 -11.26 -9.93
CA ALA A 60 -10.97 -9.89 -10.49
C ALA A 60 -9.63 -9.16 -10.35
N VAL A 61 -8.66 -9.75 -9.63
CA VAL A 61 -7.32 -9.18 -9.46
C VAL A 61 -6.40 -9.69 -10.56
N GLU A 62 -5.89 -8.78 -11.38
CA GLU A 62 -4.84 -9.06 -12.35
C GLU A 62 -3.48 -8.61 -11.78
N ILE A 63 -2.55 -9.57 -11.66
CA ILE A 63 -1.17 -9.31 -11.29
C ILE A 63 -0.32 -9.58 -12.52
N ARG A 64 0.40 -8.56 -12.99
CA ARG A 64 1.28 -8.67 -14.15
C ARG A 64 2.64 -8.09 -13.81
N VAL A 65 3.69 -8.77 -14.25
CA VAL A 65 5.06 -8.26 -14.21
C VAL A 65 5.45 -7.88 -15.64
N ASP A 66 5.85 -6.64 -15.82
CA ASP A 66 6.35 -6.11 -17.08
C ASP A 66 7.73 -5.49 -16.84
N GLY A 67 8.76 -6.16 -17.37
CA GLY A 67 10.14 -5.87 -17.03
C GLY A 67 10.40 -6.01 -15.53
N ALA A 68 10.80 -4.92 -14.88
CA ALA A 68 11.04 -4.86 -13.42
C ALA A 68 9.85 -4.31 -12.64
N THR A 69 8.68 -4.11 -13.26
CA THR A 69 7.49 -3.51 -12.63
C THR A 69 6.40 -4.54 -12.45
N LEU A 70 5.98 -4.77 -11.20
CA LEU A 70 4.79 -5.53 -10.88
C LEU A 70 3.61 -4.57 -10.77
N SER A 71 2.55 -4.82 -11.52
CA SER A 71 1.30 -4.07 -11.46
C SER A 71 0.17 -4.95 -10.92
N VAL A 72 -0.58 -4.40 -9.97
CA VAL A 72 -1.82 -4.97 -9.43
C VAL A 72 -2.96 -4.08 -9.88
N ARG A 73 -3.88 -4.63 -10.69
CA ARG A 73 -5.02 -3.88 -11.21
C ARG A 73 -6.26 -4.75 -11.27
N ARG A 74 -7.41 -4.13 -11.48
CA ARG A 74 -8.65 -4.87 -11.71
C ARG A 74 -8.65 -5.44 -13.13
N SER A 75 -8.98 -6.72 -13.27
CA SER A 75 -9.20 -7.35 -14.57
C SER A 75 -10.41 -6.73 -15.27
N THR A 76 -10.24 -6.38 -16.54
CA THR A 76 -11.32 -5.81 -17.38
C THR A 76 -12.13 -6.89 -18.10
N SER A 77 -11.80 -8.16 -17.94
CA SER A 77 -12.38 -9.27 -18.72
C SER A 77 -13.86 -9.56 -18.43
N ARG A 78 -14.45 -8.94 -17.42
CA ARG A 78 -15.87 -9.12 -17.04
C ARG A 78 -16.65 -7.81 -17.02
N TRP A 79 -16.59 -7.06 -18.11
CA TRP A 79 -17.51 -5.94 -18.33
C TRP A 79 -18.91 -6.49 -18.61
N GLY A 80 -19.76 -6.61 -17.60
CA GLY A 80 -21.15 -7.03 -17.76
C GLY A 80 -21.76 -7.71 -16.54
N GLU A 81 -20.97 -8.23 -15.60
CA GLU A 81 -21.51 -8.77 -14.36
C GLU A 81 -21.68 -7.65 -13.34
N ARG A 82 -22.96 -7.41 -12.97
CA ARG A 82 -23.36 -6.49 -11.91
C ARG A 82 -22.59 -6.83 -10.63
N PRO A 83 -21.99 -5.86 -9.92
CA PRO A 83 -21.41 -6.13 -8.60
C PRO A 83 -22.53 -6.72 -7.71
N GLU A 84 -22.35 -7.93 -7.23
CA GLU A 84 -23.25 -8.45 -6.21
C GLU A 84 -23.18 -7.54 -5.00
N THR A 85 -24.33 -7.03 -4.58
CA THR A 85 -24.55 -6.19 -3.41
C THR A 85 -24.43 -7.04 -2.13
N GLY A 86 -23.25 -7.58 -1.87
CA GLY A 86 -22.85 -8.23 -0.63
C GLY A 86 -21.65 -7.52 -0.05
N ALA A 87 -21.50 -7.48 1.26
CA ALA A 87 -20.30 -6.96 1.94
C ALA A 87 -19.09 -7.80 1.51
N GLN A 88 -18.45 -7.41 0.42
CA GLN A 88 -17.27 -8.08 -0.11
C GLN A 88 -16.13 -7.87 0.88
N ARG A 89 -15.56 -8.97 1.38
CA ARG A 89 -14.33 -8.91 2.16
C ARG A 89 -13.24 -8.29 1.30
N PRO A 90 -12.45 -7.35 1.84
CA PRO A 90 -11.37 -6.74 1.08
C PRO A 90 -10.39 -7.81 0.60
N VAL A 91 -10.00 -7.71 -0.67
CA VAL A 91 -8.97 -8.58 -1.22
C VAL A 91 -7.62 -8.12 -0.68
N ILE A 92 -6.92 -9.05 -0.04
CA ILE A 92 -5.57 -8.83 0.47
C ILE A 92 -4.58 -9.44 -0.51
N VAL A 93 -3.68 -8.62 -1.04
CA VAL A 93 -2.60 -9.08 -1.91
C VAL A 93 -1.29 -9.00 -1.13
N THR A 94 -0.64 -10.13 -0.93
CA THR A 94 0.68 -10.18 -0.31
C THR A 94 1.74 -10.37 -1.38
N LEU A 95 2.62 -9.39 -1.51
CA LEU A 95 3.75 -9.41 -2.44
C LEU A 95 5.06 -9.61 -1.68
N SER A 96 6.01 -10.31 -2.29
CA SER A 96 7.35 -10.44 -1.75
C SER A 96 8.41 -10.16 -2.82
N THR A 97 9.46 -9.43 -2.45
CA THR A 97 10.61 -9.15 -3.30
C THR A 97 11.85 -8.91 -2.44
N PRO A 98 13.04 -9.30 -2.91
CA PRO A 98 14.28 -9.02 -2.17
C PRO A 98 14.67 -7.54 -2.20
N ARG A 99 14.25 -6.81 -3.21
CA ARG A 99 14.55 -5.38 -3.41
C ARG A 99 13.35 -4.63 -3.94
N LEU A 100 13.09 -3.46 -3.37
CA LEU A 100 12.09 -2.53 -3.89
C LEU A 100 12.70 -1.13 -3.95
N ALA A 101 12.69 -0.51 -5.12
CA ALA A 101 13.20 0.84 -5.35
C ALA A 101 12.08 1.85 -5.64
N PHE A 102 10.94 1.39 -6.13
CA PHE A 102 9.80 2.25 -6.49
C PHE A 102 8.48 1.64 -6.03
N ALA A 103 7.63 2.46 -5.41
CA ALA A 103 6.26 2.06 -5.07
C ALA A 103 5.26 3.17 -5.43
N SER A 104 4.19 2.80 -6.08
CA SER A 104 3.13 3.74 -6.51
C SER A 104 1.75 3.18 -6.21
N VAL A 105 0.91 4.02 -5.61
CA VAL A 105 -0.52 3.75 -5.40
C VAL A 105 -1.32 4.75 -6.21
N VAL A 106 -2.18 4.23 -7.07
CA VAL A 106 -3.09 5.02 -7.91
C VAL A 106 -4.52 4.70 -7.51
N ALA A 107 -5.39 5.68 -7.56
CA ALA A 107 -6.79 5.59 -7.11
C ALA A 107 -6.93 5.43 -5.58
N GLY A 108 -7.72 4.47 -5.07
CA GLY A 108 -8.08 4.34 -3.65
C GLY A 108 -7.44 3.17 -2.91
N GLY A 109 -6.35 2.58 -3.45
CA GLY A 109 -5.69 1.42 -2.84
C GLY A 109 -4.91 1.73 -1.56
N ARG A 110 -4.58 0.67 -0.84
CA ARG A 110 -3.68 0.72 0.31
C ARG A 110 -2.46 -0.14 0.04
N LEU A 111 -1.26 0.41 0.25
CA LEU A 111 -0.01 -0.32 0.17
C LEU A 111 0.76 -0.17 1.48
N THR A 112 1.04 -1.29 2.12
CA THR A 112 1.91 -1.32 3.30
C THR A 112 3.18 -2.07 2.96
N ILE A 113 4.32 -1.42 3.16
CA ILE A 113 5.65 -1.96 2.88
C ILE A 113 6.38 -2.13 4.21
N ASP A 114 6.80 -3.35 4.48
CA ASP A 114 7.52 -3.66 5.71
C ASP A 114 8.91 -2.99 5.71
N ARG A 115 9.70 -3.25 4.66
CA ARG A 115 11.04 -2.69 4.54
C ARG A 115 11.40 -2.34 3.10
N MET A 116 12.06 -1.19 2.94
CA MET A 116 12.70 -0.77 1.69
C MET A 116 14.15 -0.35 1.95
N LYS A 117 15.09 -0.86 1.17
CA LYS A 117 16.50 -0.48 1.26
C LYS A 117 17.10 -0.24 -0.11
N GLY A 118 17.78 0.90 -0.27
CA GLY A 118 18.43 1.25 -1.54
C GLY A 118 19.17 2.57 -1.51
N MET A 119 19.93 2.85 -2.56
CA MET A 119 20.57 4.16 -2.74
C MET A 119 19.52 5.25 -2.96
N ARG A 120 18.50 4.94 -3.75
CA ARG A 120 17.39 5.83 -4.07
C ARG A 120 16.07 5.07 -3.95
N LEU A 121 15.12 5.67 -3.24
CA LEU A 121 13.75 5.18 -3.12
C LEU A 121 12.78 6.25 -3.61
N ASP A 122 11.86 5.85 -4.47
CA ASP A 122 10.84 6.74 -5.03
C ASP A 122 9.45 6.20 -4.68
N LEU A 123 8.65 7.03 -4.01
CA LEU A 123 7.31 6.70 -3.52
C LEU A 123 6.30 7.69 -4.07
N ALA A 124 5.17 7.19 -4.56
CA ALA A 124 4.12 8.03 -5.12
C ALA A 124 2.73 7.58 -4.70
N VAL A 125 1.88 8.52 -4.33
CA VAL A 125 0.45 8.31 -4.13
C VAL A 125 -0.30 9.30 -5.01
N SER A 126 -1.20 8.79 -5.84
CA SER A 126 -2.04 9.60 -6.73
C SER A 126 -3.51 9.26 -6.51
N GLY A 127 -4.31 10.26 -6.18
CA GLY A 127 -5.73 10.11 -5.84
C GLY A 127 -5.95 9.97 -4.33
N ALA A 128 -6.85 9.08 -3.89
CA ALA A 128 -7.28 8.92 -2.49
C ALA A 128 -6.62 7.72 -1.76
N GLY A 129 -5.61 7.12 -2.37
CA GLY A 129 -4.93 5.94 -1.82
C GLY A 129 -4.07 6.23 -0.59
N SER A 130 -3.58 5.18 0.03
CA SER A 130 -2.64 5.27 1.15
C SER A 130 -1.40 4.40 0.94
N LEU A 131 -0.23 4.92 1.34
CA LEU A 131 1.03 4.20 1.31
C LEU A 131 1.73 4.34 2.66
N ALA A 132 2.11 3.22 3.25
CA ALA A 132 2.86 3.18 4.50
C ALA A 132 4.17 2.40 4.31
N VAL A 133 5.28 2.96 4.77
CA VAL A 133 6.59 2.28 4.82
C VAL A 133 7.06 2.24 6.27
N ASN A 134 7.23 1.03 6.81
CA ASN A 134 7.59 0.84 8.21
C ASN A 134 9.10 1.02 8.46
N ASP A 135 9.96 0.64 7.50
CA ASP A 135 11.41 0.81 7.61
C ASP A 135 12.01 1.15 6.23
N ALA A 136 12.18 2.44 5.96
CA ALA A 136 12.88 2.94 4.78
C ALA A 136 14.33 3.24 5.11
N GLN A 137 15.28 2.66 4.36
CA GLN A 137 16.70 2.91 4.49
C GLN A 137 17.29 3.35 3.16
N ALA A 138 17.56 4.63 3.02
CA ALA A 138 18.00 5.22 1.75
C ALA A 138 19.07 6.30 1.92
N ASN A 139 19.88 6.51 0.88
CA ASN A 139 20.66 7.74 0.77
C ASN A 139 19.77 8.88 0.26
N GLN A 140 18.86 8.58 -0.66
CA GLN A 140 17.91 9.55 -1.19
C GLN A 140 16.50 8.94 -1.22
N LEU A 141 15.54 9.64 -0.62
CA LEU A 141 14.14 9.28 -0.62
C LEU A 141 13.32 10.41 -1.26
N ASN A 142 12.51 10.07 -2.25
CA ASN A 142 11.56 10.99 -2.86
C ASN A 142 10.14 10.47 -2.59
N ALA A 143 9.31 11.30 -2.00
CA ALA A 143 7.94 10.97 -1.67
C ALA A 143 7.01 12.03 -2.26
N THR A 144 6.06 11.61 -3.07
CA THR A 144 5.12 12.50 -3.75
C THR A 144 3.68 12.08 -3.47
N VAL A 145 2.86 13.00 -3.02
CA VAL A 145 1.41 12.81 -2.87
C VAL A 145 0.69 13.83 -3.74
N ILE A 146 -0.15 13.34 -4.64
CA ILE A 146 -1.01 14.14 -5.52
C ILE A 146 -2.47 13.78 -5.24
N GLY A 147 -3.26 14.74 -4.81
CA GLY A 147 -4.67 14.55 -4.47
C GLY A 147 -4.90 14.42 -2.96
N THR A 148 -5.88 13.60 -2.55
CA THR A 148 -6.33 13.46 -1.15
C THR A 148 -5.64 12.30 -0.39
N GLY A 149 -4.66 11.65 -1.01
CA GLY A 149 -4.00 10.48 -0.48
C GLY A 149 -3.19 10.74 0.78
N ARG A 150 -2.80 9.65 1.43
CA ARG A 150 -1.99 9.69 2.66
C ARG A 150 -0.72 8.87 2.50
N MET A 151 0.39 9.40 2.98
CA MET A 151 1.66 8.66 3.04
C MET A 151 2.23 8.71 4.44
N THR A 152 2.65 7.56 4.97
CA THR A 152 3.31 7.45 6.28
C THR A 152 4.67 6.81 6.08
N LEU A 153 5.72 7.46 6.58
CA LEU A 153 7.10 7.04 6.37
C LEU A 153 7.83 6.89 7.70
N ALA A 154 8.49 5.76 7.89
CA ALA A 154 9.37 5.53 9.03
C ALA A 154 10.72 4.97 8.54
N GLY A 155 11.77 5.15 9.34
CA GLY A 155 13.11 4.68 9.04
C GLY A 155 14.16 5.79 9.03
N ARG A 156 15.08 5.77 8.05
CA ARG A 156 16.16 6.77 7.93
C ARG A 156 16.55 7.05 6.48
N SER A 157 16.89 8.31 6.21
CA SER A 157 17.42 8.72 4.92
C SER A 157 18.45 9.84 5.08
N ALA A 158 19.52 9.83 4.31
CA ALA A 158 20.45 10.95 4.32
C ALA A 158 19.78 12.21 3.72
N ARG A 159 19.03 12.07 2.62
CA ARG A 159 18.29 13.16 2.00
C ARG A 159 16.87 12.71 1.71
N ALA A 160 15.90 13.57 2.04
CA ALA A 160 14.51 13.32 1.66
C ALA A 160 13.92 14.54 0.95
N ARG A 161 13.16 14.27 -0.10
CA ARG A 161 12.32 15.26 -0.77
C ARG A 161 10.87 14.83 -0.65
N LEU A 162 10.07 15.64 0.00
CA LEU A 162 8.65 15.43 0.18
C LEU A 162 7.89 16.45 -0.66
N THR A 163 6.99 15.97 -1.50
CA THR A 163 6.17 16.83 -2.37
C THR A 163 4.70 16.50 -2.15
N VAL A 164 3.91 17.50 -1.79
CA VAL A 164 2.46 17.37 -1.65
C VAL A 164 1.78 18.36 -2.60
N SER A 165 0.89 17.84 -3.44
CA SER A 165 0.05 18.65 -4.31
C SER A 165 -1.43 18.32 -4.07
N GLY A 166 -2.18 19.28 -3.56
CA GLY A 166 -3.58 19.12 -3.17
C GLY A 166 -3.79 18.93 -1.66
N PRO A 167 -4.92 18.34 -1.22
CA PRO A 167 -5.29 18.20 0.19
C PRO A 167 -4.72 16.93 0.85
N GLY A 168 -3.71 16.30 0.26
CA GLY A 168 -3.08 15.08 0.79
C GLY A 168 -2.25 15.30 2.05
N LEU A 169 -1.83 14.20 2.67
CA LEU A 169 -1.04 14.19 3.90
C LEU A 169 0.21 13.35 3.76
N ILE A 170 1.36 13.90 4.17
CA ILE A 170 2.59 13.13 4.40
C ILE A 170 2.95 13.20 5.88
N ASP A 171 3.02 12.05 6.52
CA ASP A 171 3.55 11.89 7.88
C ASP A 171 4.91 11.16 7.81
N ALA A 172 5.98 11.92 7.97
CA ALA A 172 7.36 11.45 8.02
C ALA A 172 8.01 11.78 9.38
N THR A 173 7.21 11.87 10.44
CA THR A 173 7.72 12.16 11.80
C THR A 173 8.63 11.05 12.33
N ALA A 174 8.35 9.79 11.95
CA ALA A 174 9.17 8.61 12.29
C ALA A 174 10.32 8.34 11.30
N LEU A 175 10.51 9.20 10.30
CA LEU A 175 11.62 9.13 9.36
C LEU A 175 12.73 10.07 9.80
N ALA A 176 13.87 9.52 10.23
CA ALA A 176 15.04 10.31 10.56
C ALA A 176 15.76 10.75 9.28
N VAL A 177 15.75 12.04 8.99
CA VAL A 177 16.34 12.63 7.78
C VAL A 177 17.47 13.57 8.17
N ASP A 178 18.62 13.53 7.47
CA ASP A 178 19.66 14.53 7.68
C ASP A 178 19.30 15.84 6.95
N ASP A 179 19.10 15.78 5.65
CA ASP A 179 18.76 16.95 4.82
C ASP A 179 17.38 16.79 4.21
N LEU A 180 16.44 17.64 4.60
CA LEU A 180 15.05 17.59 4.20
C LEU A 180 14.69 18.73 3.26
N VAL A 181 14.00 18.43 2.18
CA VAL A 181 13.34 19.39 1.32
C VAL A 181 11.84 19.07 1.25
N VAL A 182 11.01 20.04 1.63
CA VAL A 182 9.56 19.93 1.56
C VAL A 182 9.04 20.94 0.54
N MET A 183 8.25 20.47 -0.39
CA MET A 183 7.53 21.29 -1.36
C MET A 183 6.04 20.99 -1.22
N GLN A 184 5.28 21.96 -0.76
CA GLN A 184 3.84 21.83 -0.59
C GLN A 184 3.11 22.83 -1.44
N ASP A 185 2.19 22.33 -2.25
CA ASP A 185 1.30 23.11 -3.09
C ASP A 185 -0.14 22.67 -2.83
N GLY A 186 -0.92 23.55 -2.24
CA GLY A 186 -2.32 23.26 -1.88
C GLY A 186 -2.61 23.39 -0.39
N VAL A 187 -3.66 22.67 0.07
CA VAL A 187 -4.21 22.75 1.44
C VAL A 187 -3.85 21.51 2.29
N GLY A 188 -2.95 20.69 1.80
CA GLY A 188 -2.52 19.45 2.48
C GLY A 188 -1.71 19.70 3.74
N GLU A 189 -1.29 18.61 4.36
CA GLU A 189 -0.48 18.64 5.59
C GLU A 189 0.79 17.82 5.42
N THR A 190 1.93 18.37 5.81
CA THR A 190 3.21 17.66 5.87
C THR A 190 3.80 17.75 7.26
N ARG A 191 4.06 16.59 7.88
CA ARG A 191 4.78 16.48 9.14
C ARG A 191 6.06 15.70 8.90
N ALA A 192 7.20 16.25 9.31
CA ALA A 192 8.49 15.62 9.09
C ALA A 192 9.47 15.96 10.21
N SER A 193 10.60 15.24 10.24
CA SER A 193 11.70 15.54 11.14
C SER A 193 13.01 15.67 10.36
N ALA A 194 13.89 16.60 10.79
CA ALA A 194 15.20 16.81 10.17
C ALA A 194 16.28 16.97 11.24
N ARG A 195 17.48 16.43 10.97
CA ARG A 195 18.63 16.49 11.88
C ARG A 195 19.57 17.64 11.59
N ARG A 196 19.79 17.95 10.32
CA ARG A 196 20.78 18.98 9.92
C ARG A 196 20.09 20.18 9.25
N THR A 197 19.47 19.94 8.11
CA THR A 197 18.87 21.03 7.33
C THR A 197 17.42 20.71 6.96
N ALA A 198 16.58 21.74 6.97
CA ALA A 198 15.23 21.66 6.46
C ALA A 198 14.95 22.86 5.58
N GLN A 199 14.66 22.62 4.31
CA GLN A 199 14.20 23.63 3.37
C GLN A 199 12.72 23.39 3.09
N VAL A 200 11.90 24.38 3.38
CA VAL A 200 10.44 24.30 3.21
C VAL A 200 10.00 25.36 2.21
N THR A 201 9.30 24.91 1.18
CA THR A 201 8.59 25.78 0.23
C THR A 201 7.11 25.47 0.32
N ASN A 202 6.30 26.42 0.77
CA ASN A 202 4.85 26.30 0.86
C ASN A 202 4.21 27.31 -0.09
N GLY A 203 3.62 26.82 -1.18
CA GLY A 203 2.90 27.62 -2.20
C GLY A 203 1.41 27.71 -1.97
N GLY A 204 0.88 27.06 -0.92
CA GLY A 204 -0.56 26.99 -0.65
C GLY A 204 -0.95 27.35 0.79
N ALA A 205 -2.22 27.12 1.14
CA ALA A 205 -2.76 27.34 2.49
C ALA A 205 -2.58 26.14 3.42
N GLY A 206 -1.85 25.10 2.98
CA GLY A 206 -1.57 23.91 3.77
C GLY A 206 -0.54 24.15 4.87
N SER A 207 -0.40 23.18 5.77
CA SER A 207 0.52 23.28 6.90
C SER A 207 1.74 22.37 6.73
N VAL A 208 2.92 22.90 7.04
CA VAL A 208 4.17 22.12 7.11
C VAL A 208 4.75 22.25 8.50
N THR A 209 4.90 21.12 9.18
CA THR A 209 5.51 21.06 10.51
C THR A 209 6.78 20.24 10.43
N VAL A 210 7.92 20.86 10.74
CA VAL A 210 9.21 20.16 10.79
C VAL A 210 9.75 20.21 12.21
N ALA A 211 9.93 19.02 12.80
CA ALA A 211 10.54 18.86 14.13
C ALA A 211 12.05 18.65 13.99
N ALA A 212 12.82 19.10 14.97
CA ALA A 212 14.23 18.72 15.09
C ALA A 212 14.31 17.25 15.57
N ALA A 213 14.89 16.38 14.75
CA ALA A 213 15.18 15.01 15.16
C ALA A 213 16.38 14.98 16.10
N ARG A 214 16.22 14.31 17.25
CA ARG A 214 17.32 14.07 18.20
C ARG A 214 18.16 12.86 17.80
#